data_62d25d4a8186ef93b48831a06b077c12
#
_entry.id   62d25d4a8186ef93b48831a06b077c12
#
_cell.length_a   1.000
_cell.length_b   1.000
_cell.length_c   1.000
_cell.angle_alpha   90.00
_cell.angle_beta   90.00
_cell.angle_gamma   90.00
#
_symmetry.space_group_name_H-M   'P 1'
#
loop_
_entity.id
_entity.type
_entity.pdbx_description
1 polymer ?
#
loop_
_entity_poly.entity_id
_entity_poly.type
_entity_poly.pdbx_seq_one_letter_code
_entity_poly.pdbx_strand_id
1 'polypeptide(L)'
;MPQIKAVQTPIGALYGRDAIYLDHVHMNYSKKELVLKGEINGGLAAEATDGFVPYELIFTEVYYFNMIELDVALHLSDREYTQGSSFDELTDTPLLATIASARGKNLKHLMLKTYDDIVEIGCGDYKMTI
;
A
#
# COMPACT_ATOMS: atom_id res chain seq x y z
N MET A 1 7.91 8.70 -16.98
CA MET A 1 6.47 8.33 -16.99
C MET A 1 6.20 7.39 -15.83
N PRO A 2 5.35 7.75 -14.87
CA PRO A 2 5.04 6.85 -13.77
C PRO A 2 4.42 5.55 -14.25
N GLN A 3 4.80 4.45 -13.60
CA GLN A 3 4.26 3.13 -13.89
C GLN A 3 3.68 2.52 -12.62
N ILE A 4 2.64 1.70 -12.80
CA ILE A 4 1.95 1.01 -11.72
C ILE A 4 2.13 -0.48 -11.93
N LYS A 5 2.57 -1.18 -10.88
CA LYS A 5 2.76 -2.62 -10.92
C LYS A 5 2.10 -3.24 -9.70
N ALA A 6 1.24 -4.25 -9.91
CA ALA A 6 0.61 -4.96 -8.82
C ALA A 6 1.66 -5.68 -7.97
N VAL A 7 1.58 -5.51 -6.65
CA VAL A 7 2.42 -6.23 -5.71
C VAL A 7 1.96 -7.69 -5.66
N GLN A 8 2.91 -8.61 -5.75
CA GLN A 8 2.63 -10.03 -5.58
C GLN A 8 2.68 -10.38 -4.10
N THR A 9 1.52 -10.54 -3.48
CA THR A 9 1.44 -10.99 -2.09
C THR A 9 1.69 -12.49 -2.02
N PRO A 10 1.77 -13.10 -0.81
CA PRO A 10 1.87 -14.56 -0.71
C PRO A 10 0.73 -15.33 -1.39
N ILE A 11 -0.41 -14.68 -1.68
CA ILE A 11 -1.51 -15.28 -2.44
C ILE A 11 -1.77 -14.54 -3.75
N GLY A 12 -0.76 -13.87 -4.28
CA GLY A 12 -0.80 -13.18 -5.57
C GLY A 12 -1.32 -11.77 -5.49
N ALA A 13 -1.60 -11.17 -6.64
CA ALA A 13 -2.13 -9.82 -6.71
C ALA A 13 -3.57 -9.76 -6.17
N LEU A 14 -3.95 -8.59 -5.63
CA LEU A 14 -5.26 -8.36 -5.04
C LEU A 14 -6.04 -7.38 -5.89
N TYR A 15 -7.30 -7.69 -6.18
CA TYR A 15 -8.14 -6.85 -7.03
C TYR A 15 -9.50 -6.58 -6.41
N GLY A 16 -9.94 -5.34 -6.50
CA GLY A 16 -11.24 -4.92 -6.05
C GLY A 16 -11.24 -4.23 -4.70
N ARG A 17 -12.32 -3.49 -4.44
CA ARG A 17 -12.47 -2.71 -3.21
C ARG A 17 -12.52 -3.60 -1.96
N ASP A 18 -13.13 -4.77 -2.10
CA ASP A 18 -13.34 -5.67 -0.98
C ASP A 18 -12.19 -6.66 -0.77
N ALA A 19 -11.06 -6.44 -1.45
CA ALA A 19 -9.96 -7.41 -1.42
C ALA A 19 -9.17 -7.39 -0.12
N ILE A 20 -9.00 -6.21 0.49
CA ILE A 20 -8.19 -6.09 1.69
C ILE A 20 -8.84 -5.14 2.69
N TYR A 21 -8.80 -5.53 3.96
CA TYR A 21 -9.34 -4.77 5.09
C TYR A 21 -8.22 -4.42 6.04
N LEU A 22 -8.27 -3.21 6.60
CA LEU A 22 -7.25 -2.70 7.52
C LEU A 22 -7.86 -2.51 8.90
N ASP A 23 -7.33 -3.22 9.89
CA ASP A 23 -7.85 -3.18 11.27
C ASP A 23 -6.91 -2.45 12.23
N HIS A 24 -5.60 -2.50 11.99
CA HIS A 24 -4.61 -1.92 12.87
C HIS A 24 -3.54 -1.19 12.09
N VAL A 25 -3.19 0.01 12.58
CA VAL A 25 -2.08 0.82 12.06
C VAL A 25 -1.19 1.17 13.24
N HIS A 26 0.09 0.85 13.14
CA HIS A 26 1.05 1.22 14.16
C HIS A 26 2.32 1.78 13.53
N MET A 27 2.61 3.05 13.81
CA MET A 27 3.82 3.71 13.36
C MET A 27 4.81 3.82 14.50
N ASN A 28 5.95 3.14 14.39
CA ASN A 28 7.06 3.33 15.31
C ASN A 28 7.94 4.43 14.75
N TYR A 29 7.78 5.63 15.27
CA TYR A 29 8.42 6.81 14.71
C TYR A 29 9.93 6.77 14.82
N SER A 30 10.48 6.31 15.95
CA SER A 30 11.93 6.29 16.17
C SER A 30 12.63 5.29 15.25
N LYS A 31 11.97 4.19 14.93
CA LYS A 31 12.50 3.17 14.01
C LYS A 31 12.10 3.39 12.57
N LYS A 32 11.24 4.35 12.29
CA LYS A 32 10.63 4.59 10.97
C LYS A 32 10.04 3.32 10.38
N GLU A 33 9.31 2.59 11.22
CA GLU A 33 8.67 1.34 10.85
C GLU A 33 7.15 1.47 10.98
N LEU A 34 6.45 1.07 9.93
CA LEU A 34 4.98 1.08 9.89
C LEU A 34 4.48 -0.35 9.80
N VAL A 35 3.56 -0.71 10.69
CA VAL A 35 2.93 -2.04 10.70
C VAL A 35 1.44 -1.89 10.44
N LEU A 36 0.95 -2.58 9.42
CA LEU A 36 -0.48 -2.68 9.11
C LEU A 36 -0.93 -4.12 9.31
N LYS A 37 -2.09 -4.30 9.93
CA LYS A 37 -2.70 -5.61 10.12
C LYS A 37 -4.16 -5.59 9.75
N GLY A 38 -4.65 -6.68 9.23
CA GLY A 38 -6.04 -6.84 8.86
C GLY A 38 -6.26 -8.18 8.21
N GLU A 39 -7.21 -8.22 7.27
CA GLU A 39 -7.59 -9.45 6.58
C GLU A 39 -7.69 -9.22 5.09
N ILE A 40 -7.30 -10.23 4.32
CA ILE A 40 -7.48 -10.28 2.87
C ILE A 40 -8.69 -11.16 2.57
N ASN A 41 -9.56 -10.70 1.68
CA ASN A 41 -10.61 -11.55 1.11
C ASN A 41 -9.95 -12.51 0.10
N GLY A 42 -9.72 -13.74 0.52
CA GLY A 42 -9.00 -14.70 -0.29
C GLY A 42 -9.61 -14.99 -1.64
N GLY A 43 -10.92 -14.83 -1.77
CA GLY A 43 -11.61 -15.02 -3.06
C GLY A 43 -11.28 -13.97 -4.11
N LEU A 44 -10.71 -12.83 -3.71
CA LEU A 44 -10.32 -11.75 -4.63
C LEU A 44 -8.81 -11.68 -4.86
N ALA A 45 -8.06 -12.64 -4.36
CA ALA A 45 -6.64 -12.77 -4.65
C ALA A 45 -6.44 -13.55 -5.96
N ALA A 46 -5.34 -13.29 -6.66
CA ALA A 46 -5.03 -14.00 -7.90
C ALA A 46 -4.90 -15.52 -7.66
N GLU A 47 -4.34 -15.92 -6.51
CA GLU A 47 -4.35 -17.31 -6.08
C GLU A 47 -5.49 -17.47 -5.08
N ALA A 48 -6.71 -17.56 -5.61
CA ALA A 48 -7.93 -17.53 -4.81
C ALA A 48 -7.93 -18.64 -3.74
N THR A 49 -8.37 -18.27 -2.55
CA THR A 49 -8.53 -19.18 -1.44
C THR A 49 -9.82 -18.85 -0.68
N ASP A 50 -10.30 -19.78 0.12
CA ASP A 50 -11.54 -19.60 0.85
C ASP A 50 -11.37 -18.68 2.06
N GLY A 51 -12.39 -17.84 2.28
CA GLY A 51 -12.51 -17.05 3.49
C GLY A 51 -11.56 -15.86 3.55
N PHE A 52 -11.44 -15.33 4.76
CA PHE A 52 -10.57 -14.19 5.04
C PHE A 52 -9.26 -14.67 5.62
N VAL A 53 -8.16 -14.11 5.11
CA VAL A 53 -6.80 -14.51 5.47
C VAL A 53 -6.15 -13.35 6.25
N PRO A 54 -5.81 -13.54 7.53
CA PRO A 54 -5.10 -12.49 8.28
C PRO A 54 -3.74 -12.20 7.67
N TYR A 55 -3.35 -10.91 7.66
CA TYR A 55 -2.04 -10.51 7.17
C TYR A 55 -1.37 -9.55 8.16
N GLU A 56 -0.04 -9.51 8.09
CA GLU A 56 0.77 -8.45 8.69
C GLU A 56 1.66 -7.89 7.60
N LEU A 57 1.63 -6.56 7.44
CA LEU A 57 2.40 -5.85 6.44
C LEU A 57 3.31 -4.87 7.14
N ILE A 58 4.63 -5.04 6.98
CA ILE A 58 5.63 -4.23 7.66
C ILE A 58 6.40 -3.44 6.61
N PHE A 59 6.45 -2.12 6.81
CA PHE A 59 7.26 -1.21 6.00
C PHE A 59 8.43 -0.71 6.84
N THR A 60 9.63 -0.70 6.28
CA THR A 60 10.84 -0.24 6.95
C THR A 60 11.42 0.97 6.22
N GLU A 61 12.19 1.80 6.93
CA GLU A 61 12.69 3.07 6.40
C GLU A 61 11.57 3.92 5.80
N VAL A 62 10.54 4.18 6.58
CA VAL A 62 9.38 4.96 6.12
C VAL A 62 9.70 6.45 6.21
N TYR A 63 9.74 7.11 5.05
CA TYR A 63 9.94 8.56 4.95
C TYR A 63 8.68 9.31 4.57
N TYR A 64 7.66 8.60 4.10
CA TYR A 64 6.38 9.18 3.75
C TYR A 64 5.26 8.21 4.09
N PHE A 65 4.25 8.69 4.79
CA PHE A 65 3.07 7.91 5.14
C PHE A 65 1.86 8.83 5.11
N ASN A 66 0.89 8.49 4.28
CA ASN A 66 -0.36 9.23 4.15
C ASN A 66 -1.51 8.24 4.12
N MET A 67 -2.53 8.49 4.92
CA MET A 67 -3.74 7.67 4.96
C MET A 67 -4.94 8.58 4.86
N ILE A 68 -5.78 8.34 3.86
CA ILE A 68 -6.98 9.14 3.61
C ILE A 68 -8.17 8.19 3.52
N GLU A 69 -9.26 8.52 4.19
CA GLU A 69 -10.50 7.77 4.07
C GLU A 69 -10.97 7.79 2.60
N LEU A 70 -11.49 6.65 2.11
CA LEU A 70 -11.71 6.42 0.69
C LEU A 70 -12.63 7.45 0.05
N ASP A 71 -13.76 7.78 0.68
CA ASP A 71 -14.71 8.73 0.10
C ASP A 71 -14.11 10.14 0.06
N VAL A 72 -13.35 10.52 1.09
CA VAL A 72 -12.63 11.80 1.10
C VAL A 72 -11.59 11.81 -0.01
N ALA A 73 -10.83 10.74 -0.17
CA ALA A 73 -9.81 10.64 -1.22
C ALA A 73 -10.40 10.82 -2.61
N LEU A 74 -11.56 10.23 -2.87
CA LEU A 74 -12.21 10.33 -4.17
C LEU A 74 -12.68 11.76 -4.49
N HIS A 75 -12.87 12.61 -3.49
CA HIS A 75 -13.30 14.00 -3.67
C HIS A 75 -12.16 15.02 -3.64
N LEU A 76 -10.97 14.63 -3.18
CA LEU A 76 -9.90 15.57 -2.90
C LEU A 76 -9.05 15.94 -4.10
N SER A 77 -9.01 15.17 -5.14
CA SER A 77 -8.01 15.46 -6.13
C SER A 77 -8.29 14.94 -7.51
N ASP A 78 -7.45 15.39 -8.39
CA ASP A 78 -7.19 14.92 -9.72
C ASP A 78 -6.45 13.56 -9.75
N ARG A 79 -6.18 12.93 -8.59
CA ARG A 79 -5.58 11.62 -8.55
C ARG A 79 -6.57 10.55 -8.94
N GLU A 80 -6.10 9.59 -9.72
CA GLU A 80 -6.90 8.47 -10.14
C GLU A 80 -6.61 7.26 -9.26
N TYR A 81 -7.59 6.88 -8.43
CA TYR A 81 -7.45 5.75 -7.52
C TYR A 81 -8.07 4.46 -8.05
N THR A 82 -8.62 4.50 -9.26
CA THR A 82 -9.34 3.36 -9.83
C THR A 82 -8.44 2.45 -10.66
N GLN A 83 -7.22 2.89 -10.96
CA GLN A 83 -6.26 2.10 -11.74
C GLN A 83 -5.45 1.17 -10.85
N GLY A 84 -4.98 0.08 -11.45
CA GLY A 84 -4.12 -0.86 -10.77
C GLY A 84 -4.87 -1.88 -9.94
N SER A 85 -4.17 -2.50 -9.01
CA SER A 85 -4.69 -3.48 -8.08
C SER A 85 -5.01 -2.82 -6.74
N SER A 86 -5.36 -3.63 -5.73
CA SER A 86 -5.56 -3.12 -4.37
C SER A 86 -4.24 -2.81 -3.66
N PHE A 87 -3.12 -3.35 -4.14
CA PHE A 87 -1.80 -3.07 -3.58
C PHE A 87 -0.80 -2.96 -4.72
N ASP A 88 -0.30 -1.75 -4.94
CA ASP A 88 0.57 -1.45 -6.08
C ASP A 88 1.89 -0.84 -5.65
N GLU A 89 2.92 -1.11 -6.43
CA GLU A 89 4.17 -0.36 -6.40
C GLU A 89 4.19 0.60 -7.59
N LEU A 90 4.49 1.88 -7.31
CA LEU A 90 4.58 2.92 -8.33
C LEU A 90 6.05 3.27 -8.55
N THR A 91 6.45 3.44 -9.80
CA THR A 91 7.81 3.82 -10.15
C THR A 91 7.80 5.14 -10.90
N ASP A 92 8.94 5.86 -10.84
CA ASP A 92 9.14 7.11 -11.57
C ASP A 92 8.08 8.17 -11.21
N THR A 93 7.80 8.30 -9.91
CA THR A 93 6.78 9.23 -9.41
C THR A 93 7.41 10.51 -8.86
N PRO A 94 6.64 11.62 -8.81
CA PRO A 94 7.12 12.86 -8.17
C PRO A 94 7.52 12.65 -6.70
N LEU A 95 6.81 11.80 -5.97
CA LEU A 95 7.17 11.51 -4.57
C LEU A 95 8.57 10.91 -4.47
N LEU A 96 8.87 9.92 -5.31
CA LEU A 96 10.20 9.31 -5.31
C LEU A 96 11.29 10.31 -5.70
N ALA A 97 11.02 11.16 -6.68
CA ALA A 97 11.97 12.21 -7.07
C ALA A 97 12.22 13.19 -5.92
N THR A 98 11.18 13.58 -5.19
CA THR A 98 11.29 14.47 -4.05
C THR A 98 12.12 13.84 -2.94
N ILE A 99 11.89 12.59 -2.61
CA ILE A 99 12.63 11.89 -1.56
C ILE A 99 14.10 11.73 -1.97
N ALA A 100 14.36 11.36 -3.22
CA ALA A 100 15.73 11.23 -3.72
C ALA A 100 16.48 12.56 -3.63
N SER A 101 15.84 13.66 -4.00
CA SER A 101 16.42 15.00 -3.93
C SER A 101 16.67 15.45 -2.49
N ALA A 102 15.72 15.20 -1.59
CA ALA A 102 15.80 15.69 -0.21
C ALA A 102 16.74 14.84 0.66
N ARG A 103 16.82 13.55 0.41
CA ARG A 103 17.52 12.60 1.30
C ARG A 103 18.60 11.76 0.61
N GLY A 104 18.72 11.85 -0.71
CA GLY A 104 19.69 11.03 -1.45
C GLY A 104 19.39 9.54 -1.39
N LYS A 105 18.11 9.16 -1.23
CA LYS A 105 17.70 7.76 -1.08
C LYS A 105 16.77 7.35 -2.19
N ASN A 106 16.99 6.15 -2.71
CA ASN A 106 16.09 5.52 -3.67
C ASN A 106 15.14 4.59 -2.92
N LEU A 107 13.91 5.03 -2.78
CA LEU A 107 12.89 4.31 -2.02
C LEU A 107 11.86 3.68 -2.95
N LYS A 108 10.94 2.95 -2.34
CA LYS A 108 9.77 2.37 -3.02
C LYS A 108 8.55 3.22 -2.69
N HIS A 109 7.71 3.40 -3.69
CA HIS A 109 6.43 4.11 -3.55
C HIS A 109 5.31 3.09 -3.64
N LEU A 110 4.57 2.91 -2.56
CA LEU A 110 3.53 1.89 -2.47
C LEU A 110 2.17 2.56 -2.23
N MET A 111 1.15 2.00 -2.84
CA MET A 111 -0.23 2.44 -2.64
C MET A 111 -1.09 1.23 -2.31
N LEU A 112 -1.73 1.27 -1.15
CA LEU A 112 -2.63 0.24 -0.67
C LEU A 112 -4.04 0.82 -0.61
N LYS A 113 -4.96 0.21 -1.34
CA LYS A 113 -6.36 0.61 -1.37
C LYS A 113 -7.17 -0.44 -0.62
N THR A 114 -7.52 -0.12 0.62
CA THR A 114 -8.32 -1.00 1.45
C THR A 114 -9.80 -0.72 1.24
N TYR A 115 -10.65 -1.46 1.93
CA TYR A 115 -12.09 -1.25 1.86
C TYR A 115 -12.48 0.18 2.25
N ASP A 116 -11.82 0.75 3.26
CA ASP A 116 -12.16 2.06 3.81
C ASP A 116 -11.16 3.18 3.51
N ASP A 117 -9.93 2.85 3.13
CA ASP A 117 -8.84 3.84 3.12
C ASP A 117 -7.93 3.71 1.90
N ILE A 118 -7.29 4.81 1.56
CA ILE A 118 -6.14 4.85 0.64
C ILE A 118 -4.90 5.14 1.48
N VAL A 119 -3.93 4.22 1.45
CA VAL A 119 -2.68 4.35 2.18
C VAL A 119 -1.54 4.48 1.19
N GLU A 120 -0.75 5.55 1.33
CA GLU A 120 0.38 5.81 0.43
C GLU A 120 1.66 5.87 1.26
N ILE A 121 2.68 5.12 0.86
CA ILE A 121 3.91 4.96 1.62
C ILE A 121 5.12 5.14 0.72
N GLY A 122 6.10 5.92 1.21
CA GLY A 122 7.45 5.95 0.65
C GLY A 122 8.40 5.32 1.65
N CYS A 123 9.00 4.19 1.29
CA CYS A 123 9.80 3.41 2.23
C CYS A 123 10.96 2.69 1.56
N GLY A 124 11.89 2.17 2.38
CA GLY A 124 13.03 1.41 1.88
C GLY A 124 12.66 0.00 1.45
N ASP A 125 11.82 -0.67 2.22
CA ASP A 125 11.40 -2.02 1.93
C ASP A 125 10.08 -2.35 2.63
N TYR A 126 9.49 -3.48 2.27
CA TYR A 126 8.27 -3.95 2.89
C TYR A 126 8.19 -5.47 2.83
N LYS A 127 7.40 -6.05 3.74
CA LYS A 127 7.18 -7.50 3.79
C LYS A 127 5.76 -7.78 4.25
N MET A 128 5.06 -8.65 3.53
CA MET A 128 3.75 -9.15 3.95
C MET A 128 3.89 -10.60 4.39
N THR A 129 3.30 -10.90 5.55
CA THR A 129 3.20 -12.26 6.10
C THR A 129 1.71 -12.60 6.27
N ILE A 130 1.34 -13.82 5.96
CA ILE A 130 0.00 -14.32 6.18
C ILE A 130 0.00 -15.64 6.95
#